data_0f391bcde878187ced7bc180fea7b6d1
#
_entry.id   0f391bcde878187ced7bc180fea7b6d1
#
_cell.length_a   1.000
_cell.length_b   1.000
_cell.length_c   1.000
_cell.angle_alpha   90.00
_cell.angle_beta   90.00
_cell.angle_gamma   90.00
#
_symmetry.space_group_name_H-M   'P 1'
#
loop_
_entity.id
_entity.type
_entity.pdbx_description
1 polymer ?
#
loop_
_entity_poly.entity_id
_entity_poly.type
_entity_poly.pdbx_seq_one_letter_code
_entity_poly.pdbx_strand_id
1 'polypeptide(L)'
;MSEMMKLPVLDAYFAYCRFQKNLDPKTLKAYKIDLTQFLEWSQSRIEVSRTEMEQYIEMLVQRYKITTVKRKVAAIKAFYRYLVYEEQMQHSPFEKIQLRFRQELLLPRTIDPGTLSKIFAAAYQAREYATTTTGKKIATRDVAVLELLFASGVRVSELCTITCDTLDLHTRVVLIRGKGNRERQIYLASPQVLAALTTYSKDRKQSESEEPFFFLNRDGRRLSEQSVRRIINRYSSLAEQSGHYTPHMFRHSFATYLWDQCGDVYEVKEILGHSSIKTTERYVHASFERQKRLLSAKHPRKFLKI
;
A
#
# COMPACT_ATOMS: atom_id res chain seq x y z
N MET A 1 -15.22 0.93 27.13
CA MET A 1 -15.69 0.06 26.03
C MET A 1 -16.98 -0.58 26.54
N SER A 2 -18.08 -0.05 26.07
CA SER A 2 -19.45 -0.30 26.59
C SER A 2 -19.88 -1.75 26.32
N GLU A 3 -20.65 -2.31 27.22
CA GLU A 3 -21.32 -3.64 27.15
C GLU A 3 -22.19 -3.87 25.90
N MET A 4 -22.45 -2.82 25.12
CA MET A 4 -23.28 -2.77 23.90
C MET A 4 -22.73 -3.56 22.69
N MET A 5 -21.56 -4.20 22.77
CA MET A 5 -20.90 -4.86 21.62
C MET A 5 -20.89 -6.39 21.65
N LYS A 6 -21.62 -7.04 22.55
CA LYS A 6 -21.75 -8.51 22.56
C LYS A 6 -23.00 -8.95 21.81
N LEU A 7 -23.06 -8.72 20.51
CA LEU A 7 -24.00 -9.42 19.66
C LEU A 7 -23.31 -10.68 19.14
N PRO A 8 -23.72 -11.89 19.57
CA PRO A 8 -23.10 -13.16 19.14
C PRO A 8 -22.99 -13.29 17.61
N VAL A 9 -23.92 -12.68 16.90
CA VAL A 9 -23.93 -12.66 15.42
C VAL A 9 -22.77 -11.90 14.81
N LEU A 10 -22.27 -10.85 15.48
CA LEU A 10 -21.08 -10.12 14.98
C LEU A 10 -19.81 -10.95 15.13
N ASP A 11 -19.66 -11.66 16.23
CA ASP A 11 -18.50 -12.54 16.45
C ASP A 11 -18.51 -13.67 15.42
N ALA A 12 -19.66 -14.27 15.14
CA ALA A 12 -19.84 -15.27 14.10
C ALA A 12 -19.52 -14.69 12.71
N TYR A 13 -20.01 -13.48 12.39
CA TYR A 13 -19.68 -12.81 11.14
C TYR A 13 -18.19 -12.52 10.97
N PHE A 14 -17.50 -12.05 12.01
CA PHE A 14 -16.05 -11.81 11.94
C PHE A 14 -15.25 -13.11 11.83
N ALA A 15 -15.71 -14.19 12.48
CA ALA A 15 -15.14 -15.53 12.30
C ALA A 15 -15.31 -16.00 10.84
N TYR A 16 -16.51 -15.87 10.27
CA TYR A 16 -16.78 -16.14 8.86
C TYR A 16 -15.87 -15.32 7.93
N CYS A 17 -15.77 -14.01 8.16
CA CYS A 17 -14.90 -13.13 7.38
C CYS A 17 -13.42 -13.55 7.45
N ARG A 18 -12.98 -13.99 8.63
CA ARG A 18 -11.59 -14.40 8.87
C ARG A 18 -11.27 -15.75 8.25
N PHE A 19 -12.09 -16.77 8.52
CA PHE A 19 -11.75 -18.15 8.22
C PHE A 19 -12.30 -18.62 6.88
N GLN A 20 -13.50 -18.20 6.48
CA GLN A 20 -14.11 -18.62 5.22
C GLN A 20 -13.83 -17.64 4.06
N LYS A 21 -13.88 -16.33 4.32
CA LYS A 21 -13.58 -15.30 3.29
C LYS A 21 -12.11 -14.91 3.25
N ASN A 22 -11.30 -15.35 4.21
CA ASN A 22 -9.86 -15.05 4.30
C ASN A 22 -9.56 -13.55 4.10
N LEU A 23 -10.35 -12.70 4.77
CA LEU A 23 -10.17 -11.26 4.65
C LEU A 23 -8.92 -10.80 5.38
N ASP A 24 -8.22 -9.84 4.75
CA ASP A 24 -7.05 -9.18 5.32
C ASP A 24 -7.37 -8.55 6.70
N PRO A 25 -6.47 -8.66 7.71
CA PRO A 25 -6.68 -8.10 9.05
C PRO A 25 -7.02 -6.61 9.06
N LYS A 26 -6.47 -5.81 8.12
CA LYS A 26 -6.82 -4.38 7.98
C LYS A 26 -8.26 -4.19 7.51
N THR A 27 -8.73 -5.06 6.62
CA THR A 27 -10.13 -5.07 6.15
C THR A 27 -11.07 -5.43 7.28
N LEU A 28 -10.73 -6.48 8.06
CA LEU A 28 -11.51 -6.88 9.25
C LEU A 28 -11.59 -5.75 10.29
N LYS A 29 -10.47 -5.08 10.56
CA LYS A 29 -10.43 -3.91 11.45
C LYS A 29 -11.35 -2.77 10.95
N ALA A 30 -11.31 -2.49 9.65
CA ALA A 30 -12.17 -1.47 9.05
C ALA A 30 -13.65 -1.87 9.14
N TYR A 31 -14.00 -3.11 8.83
CA TYR A 31 -15.35 -3.64 8.94
C TYR A 31 -15.85 -3.56 10.39
N LYS A 32 -15.01 -3.91 11.37
CA LYS A 32 -15.36 -3.81 12.79
C LYS A 32 -15.74 -2.38 13.17
N ILE A 33 -14.92 -1.40 12.80
CA ILE A 33 -15.19 0.01 13.07
C ILE A 33 -16.49 0.48 12.38
N ASP A 34 -16.69 0.09 11.12
CA ASP A 34 -17.85 0.52 10.34
C ASP A 34 -19.16 -0.07 10.87
N LEU A 35 -19.15 -1.36 11.23
CA LEU A 35 -20.32 -2.03 11.80
C LEU A 35 -20.62 -1.55 13.21
N THR A 36 -19.60 -1.29 14.04
CA THR A 36 -19.79 -0.69 15.35
C THR A 36 -20.53 0.64 15.25
N GLN A 37 -20.08 1.54 14.37
CA GLN A 37 -20.73 2.84 14.16
C GLN A 37 -22.17 2.74 13.61
N PHE A 38 -22.41 1.74 12.77
CA PHE A 38 -23.75 1.47 12.28
C PHE A 38 -24.67 0.98 13.40
N LEU A 39 -24.22 0.06 14.24
CA LEU A 39 -24.98 -0.48 15.36
C LEU A 39 -25.21 0.55 16.48
N GLU A 40 -24.26 1.45 16.71
CA GLU A 40 -24.44 2.59 17.60
C GLU A 40 -25.59 3.50 17.08
N TRP A 41 -25.60 3.79 15.79
CA TRP A 41 -26.66 4.59 15.17
C TRP A 41 -28.02 3.87 15.24
N SER A 42 -28.09 2.60 14.94
CA SER A 42 -29.32 1.79 14.96
C SER A 42 -29.74 1.36 16.38
N GLN A 43 -29.05 1.81 17.43
CA GLN A 43 -29.28 1.38 18.83
C GLN A 43 -29.23 -0.15 19.01
N SER A 44 -28.22 -0.75 18.40
CA SER A 44 -27.99 -2.22 18.39
C SER A 44 -29.08 -3.03 17.67
N ARG A 45 -29.98 -2.41 16.93
CA ARG A 45 -30.95 -3.10 16.08
C ARG A 45 -30.30 -3.57 14.80
N ILE A 46 -30.43 -4.85 14.51
CA ILE A 46 -30.00 -5.47 13.26
C ILE A 46 -31.09 -5.30 12.19
N GLU A 47 -32.34 -5.45 12.59
CA GLU A 47 -33.48 -5.22 11.71
C GLU A 47 -33.75 -3.72 11.57
N VAL A 48 -33.38 -3.18 10.43
CA VAL A 48 -33.68 -1.81 10.02
C VAL A 48 -34.45 -1.82 8.70
N SER A 49 -35.40 -0.92 8.57
CA SER A 49 -36.16 -0.77 7.34
C SER A 49 -35.26 -0.18 6.23
N ARG A 50 -35.75 -0.30 4.99
CA ARG A 50 -35.12 0.38 3.83
C ARG A 50 -34.99 1.87 4.07
N THR A 51 -36.03 2.53 4.56
CA THR A 51 -36.05 3.97 4.81
C THR A 51 -35.00 4.39 5.85
N GLU A 52 -34.89 3.65 6.95
CA GLU A 52 -33.84 3.90 7.96
C GLU A 52 -32.44 3.73 7.36
N MET A 53 -32.23 2.73 6.51
CA MET A 53 -30.95 2.53 5.85
C MET A 53 -30.61 3.69 4.89
N GLU A 54 -31.58 4.20 4.14
CA GLU A 54 -31.43 5.37 3.28
C GLU A 54 -31.07 6.62 4.11
N GLN A 55 -31.74 6.85 5.25
CA GLN A 55 -31.41 7.94 6.19
C GLN A 55 -29.98 7.81 6.76
N TYR A 56 -29.56 6.58 7.12
CA TYR A 56 -28.18 6.36 7.56
C TYR A 56 -27.17 6.71 6.47
N ILE A 57 -27.44 6.32 5.24
CA ILE A 57 -26.57 6.61 4.09
C ILE A 57 -26.50 8.12 3.82
N GLU A 58 -27.62 8.83 3.90
CA GLU A 58 -27.66 10.29 3.78
C GLU A 58 -26.80 10.97 4.85
N MET A 59 -26.93 10.55 6.10
CA MET A 59 -26.09 11.03 7.19
C MET A 59 -24.60 10.78 6.93
N LEU A 60 -24.25 9.60 6.40
CA LEU A 60 -22.86 9.29 6.02
C LEU A 60 -22.35 10.22 4.91
N VAL A 61 -23.17 10.51 3.90
CA VAL A 61 -22.79 11.39 2.77
C VAL A 61 -22.54 12.81 3.24
N GLN A 62 -23.34 13.30 4.20
CA GLN A 62 -23.15 14.64 4.79
C GLN A 62 -21.87 14.71 5.63
N ARG A 63 -21.48 13.61 6.31
CA ARG A 63 -20.39 13.61 7.29
C ARG A 63 -19.04 13.18 6.75
N TYR A 64 -19.01 12.36 5.71
CA TYR A 64 -17.78 11.71 5.22
C TYR A 64 -17.56 11.91 3.73
N LYS A 65 -16.28 11.83 3.32
CA LYS A 65 -15.92 11.78 1.89
C LYS A 65 -16.53 10.54 1.24
N ILE A 66 -16.95 10.65 -0.02
CA ILE A 66 -17.62 9.60 -0.79
C ILE A 66 -16.86 8.25 -0.77
N THR A 67 -15.52 8.27 -0.79
CA THR A 67 -14.71 7.04 -0.69
C THR A 67 -14.91 6.32 0.65
N THR A 68 -15.04 7.08 1.75
CA THR A 68 -15.32 6.54 3.08
C THR A 68 -16.76 6.01 3.15
N VAL A 69 -17.73 6.73 2.58
CA VAL A 69 -19.13 6.28 2.49
C VAL A 69 -19.22 4.96 1.76
N LYS A 70 -18.59 4.85 0.56
CA LYS A 70 -18.56 3.61 -0.21
C LYS A 70 -18.02 2.42 0.60
N ARG A 71 -16.94 2.62 1.36
CA ARG A 71 -16.34 1.58 2.20
C ARG A 71 -17.29 1.15 3.32
N LYS A 72 -17.89 2.12 4.04
CA LYS A 72 -18.84 1.86 5.13
C LYS A 72 -20.05 1.10 4.64
N VAL A 73 -20.67 1.57 3.57
CA VAL A 73 -21.82 0.91 2.94
C VAL A 73 -21.47 -0.50 2.47
N ALA A 74 -20.29 -0.70 1.89
CA ALA A 74 -19.83 -2.03 1.46
C ALA A 74 -19.67 -3.00 2.66
N ALA A 75 -19.15 -2.52 3.79
CA ALA A 75 -19.02 -3.32 5.01
C ALA A 75 -20.38 -3.75 5.55
N ILE A 76 -21.34 -2.82 5.65
CA ILE A 76 -22.70 -3.09 6.14
C ILE A 76 -23.43 -4.02 5.17
N LYS A 77 -23.34 -3.77 3.86
CA LYS A 77 -23.94 -4.62 2.83
C LYS A 77 -23.40 -6.05 2.88
N ALA A 78 -22.09 -6.22 3.17
CA ALA A 78 -21.49 -7.54 3.34
C ALA A 78 -22.02 -8.26 4.60
N PHE A 79 -22.26 -7.53 5.69
CA PHE A 79 -22.85 -8.07 6.89
C PHE A 79 -24.31 -8.54 6.66
N TYR A 80 -25.15 -7.71 6.01
CA TYR A 80 -26.52 -8.13 5.70
C TYR A 80 -26.58 -9.32 4.72
N ARG A 81 -25.64 -9.42 3.79
CA ARG A 81 -25.54 -10.62 2.93
C ARG A 81 -25.22 -11.88 3.74
N TYR A 82 -24.40 -11.76 4.78
CA TYR A 82 -24.10 -12.86 5.69
C TYR A 82 -25.35 -13.24 6.48
N LEU A 83 -26.11 -12.28 7.01
CA LEU A 83 -27.35 -12.57 7.76
C LEU A 83 -28.40 -13.30 6.91
N VAL A 84 -28.53 -12.92 5.64
CA VAL A 84 -29.42 -13.61 4.68
C VAL A 84 -28.89 -15.00 4.36
N TYR A 85 -27.58 -15.16 4.18
CA TYR A 85 -26.94 -16.45 3.92
C TYR A 85 -27.08 -17.44 5.08
N GLU A 86 -27.00 -16.98 6.32
CA GLU A 86 -27.20 -17.78 7.53
C GLU A 86 -28.69 -17.88 7.95
N GLU A 87 -29.60 -17.52 7.06
CA GLU A 87 -31.06 -17.59 7.30
C GLU A 87 -31.55 -16.81 8.54
N GLN A 88 -30.72 -15.90 9.07
CA GLN A 88 -31.08 -15.04 10.20
C GLN A 88 -31.96 -13.88 9.79
N MET A 89 -32.10 -13.65 8.47
CA MET A 89 -32.91 -12.59 7.86
C MET A 89 -33.44 -13.06 6.53
N GLN A 90 -34.73 -12.78 6.23
CA GLN A 90 -35.29 -13.16 4.92
C GLN A 90 -34.86 -12.21 3.79
N HIS A 91 -34.79 -10.91 4.08
CA HIS A 91 -34.49 -9.87 3.12
C HIS A 91 -33.46 -8.86 3.63
N SER A 92 -32.56 -8.44 2.77
CA SER A 92 -31.64 -7.36 3.08
C SER A 92 -32.27 -5.99 2.85
N PRO A 93 -32.08 -5.00 3.73
CA PRO A 93 -32.57 -3.63 3.51
C PRO A 93 -31.97 -2.98 2.26
N PHE A 94 -30.89 -3.57 1.71
CA PHE A 94 -30.23 -3.10 0.51
C PHE A 94 -30.81 -3.60 -0.81
N GLU A 95 -31.75 -4.55 -0.81
CA GLU A 95 -32.25 -5.18 -2.06
C GLU A 95 -32.78 -4.17 -3.07
N LYS A 96 -33.49 -3.15 -2.59
CA LYS A 96 -34.11 -2.13 -3.45
C LYS A 96 -33.40 -0.77 -3.38
N ILE A 97 -32.20 -0.69 -2.74
CA ILE A 97 -31.43 0.54 -2.67
C ILE A 97 -30.41 0.60 -3.81
N GLN A 98 -30.62 1.55 -4.72
CA GLN A 98 -29.67 1.84 -5.81
C GLN A 98 -28.78 3.00 -5.42
N LEU A 99 -27.52 2.71 -5.10
CA LEU A 99 -26.52 3.72 -4.74
C LEU A 99 -25.68 4.08 -5.97
N ARG A 100 -25.85 5.29 -6.47
CA ARG A 100 -25.02 5.85 -7.54
C ARG A 100 -24.19 7.00 -6.98
N PHE A 101 -23.01 6.67 -6.47
CA PHE A 101 -22.07 7.71 -6.05
C PHE A 101 -21.28 8.20 -7.28
N ARG A 102 -21.46 9.45 -7.69
CA ARG A 102 -20.58 10.08 -8.67
C ARG A 102 -19.15 10.07 -8.10
N GLN A 103 -18.25 9.48 -8.83
CA GLN A 103 -16.83 9.49 -8.49
C GLN A 103 -16.18 10.58 -9.34
N GLU A 104 -15.68 11.61 -8.69
CA GLU A 104 -14.75 12.52 -9.36
C GLU A 104 -13.51 11.72 -9.74
N LEU A 105 -13.17 11.71 -11.01
CA LEU A 105 -11.90 11.17 -11.51
C LEU A 105 -10.79 12.15 -11.09
N LEU A 106 -10.37 12.04 -9.84
CA LEU A 106 -9.16 12.76 -9.40
C LEU A 106 -7.97 12.11 -10.08
N LEU A 107 -7.30 12.87 -10.93
CA LEU A 107 -6.02 12.44 -11.51
C LEU A 107 -5.04 12.09 -10.39
N PRO A 108 -4.29 11.00 -10.51
CA PRO A 108 -3.29 10.62 -9.53
C PRO A 108 -2.29 11.76 -9.33
N ARG A 109 -2.07 12.18 -8.08
CA ARG A 109 -1.07 13.20 -7.77
C ARG A 109 0.33 12.59 -7.89
N THR A 110 1.09 13.03 -8.87
CA THR A 110 2.51 12.72 -9.03
C THR A 110 3.36 13.77 -8.31
N ILE A 111 4.58 13.40 -7.96
CA ILE A 111 5.60 14.31 -7.43
C ILE A 111 6.44 14.72 -8.63
N ASP A 112 6.63 16.00 -8.85
CA ASP A 112 7.45 16.46 -9.98
C ASP A 112 8.93 16.02 -9.83
N PRO A 113 9.68 15.88 -10.95
CA PRO A 113 11.05 15.38 -10.91
C PRO A 113 12.00 16.28 -10.09
N GLY A 114 11.80 17.59 -10.10
CA GLY A 114 12.62 18.52 -9.33
C GLY A 114 12.45 18.33 -7.84
N THR A 115 11.21 18.18 -7.38
CA THR A 115 10.89 17.86 -5.97
C THR A 115 11.46 16.50 -5.57
N LEU A 116 11.32 15.46 -6.41
CA LEU A 116 11.92 14.15 -6.13
C LEU A 116 13.44 14.26 -5.99
N SER A 117 14.11 14.96 -6.92
CA SER A 117 15.56 15.17 -6.85
C SER A 117 15.99 15.85 -5.56
N LYS A 118 15.27 16.87 -5.10
CA LYS A 118 15.55 17.54 -3.82
C LYS A 118 15.39 16.63 -2.61
N ILE A 119 14.32 15.81 -2.59
CA ILE A 119 14.09 14.84 -1.50
C ILE A 119 15.21 13.81 -1.45
N PHE A 120 15.64 13.28 -2.60
CA PHE A 120 16.76 12.35 -2.69
C PHE A 120 18.08 13.03 -2.26
N ALA A 121 18.36 14.22 -2.78
CA ALA A 121 19.56 14.97 -2.40
C ALA A 121 19.64 15.20 -0.89
N ALA A 122 18.54 15.60 -0.23
CA ALA A 122 18.48 15.76 1.21
C ALA A 122 18.78 14.45 1.97
N ALA A 123 18.32 13.30 1.45
CA ALA A 123 18.61 12.00 2.05
C ALA A 123 20.08 11.60 1.90
N TYR A 124 20.67 11.82 0.74
CA TYR A 124 22.09 11.55 0.50
C TYR A 124 22.98 12.48 1.35
N GLN A 125 22.68 13.77 1.42
CA GLN A 125 23.37 14.73 2.27
C GLN A 125 23.29 14.35 3.76
N ALA A 126 22.10 13.96 4.25
CA ALA A 126 21.95 13.51 5.63
C ALA A 126 22.80 12.27 5.95
N ARG A 127 23.04 11.39 4.96
CA ARG A 127 23.95 10.25 5.11
C ARG A 127 25.42 10.68 5.15
N GLU A 128 25.79 11.62 4.28
CA GLU A 128 27.16 12.11 4.15
C GLU A 128 27.60 12.91 5.40
N TYR A 129 26.74 13.79 5.88
CA TYR A 129 27.02 14.66 7.03
C TYR A 129 26.62 14.07 8.37
N ALA A 130 26.26 12.79 8.44
CA ALA A 130 25.96 12.12 9.69
C ALA A 130 27.20 12.02 10.59
N THR A 131 27.16 12.66 11.77
CA THR A 131 28.28 12.72 12.72
C THR A 131 28.40 11.49 13.62
N THR A 132 27.30 10.73 13.80
CA THR A 132 27.29 9.53 14.62
C THR A 132 27.15 8.26 13.79
N THR A 133 27.75 7.16 14.23
CA THR A 133 27.62 5.84 13.57
C THR A 133 26.16 5.41 13.44
N THR A 134 25.36 5.59 14.48
CA THR A 134 23.93 5.28 14.46
C THR A 134 23.18 6.17 13.46
N GLY A 135 23.47 7.46 13.43
CA GLY A 135 22.88 8.41 12.46
C GLY A 135 23.20 8.02 11.03
N LYS A 136 24.46 7.61 10.76
CA LYS A 136 24.91 7.15 9.44
C LYS A 136 24.19 5.87 9.01
N LYS A 137 24.06 4.86 9.88
CA LYS A 137 23.31 3.63 9.60
C LYS A 137 21.83 3.92 9.30
N ILE A 138 21.19 4.80 10.09
CA ILE A 138 19.81 5.21 9.85
C ILE A 138 19.66 5.91 8.49
N ALA A 139 20.51 6.87 8.18
CA ALA A 139 20.47 7.60 6.91
C ALA A 139 20.77 6.68 5.72
N THR A 140 21.70 5.71 5.85
CA THR A 140 21.98 4.70 4.82
C THR A 140 20.75 3.84 4.54
N ARG A 141 20.05 3.40 5.58
CA ARG A 141 18.77 2.67 5.43
C ARG A 141 17.73 3.54 4.72
N ASP A 142 17.58 4.79 5.14
CA ASP A 142 16.58 5.70 4.64
C ASP A 142 16.78 5.98 3.14
N VAL A 143 18.03 6.18 2.71
CA VAL A 143 18.39 6.29 1.29
C VAL A 143 17.97 5.02 0.53
N ALA A 144 18.33 3.84 1.04
CA ALA A 144 17.99 2.57 0.39
C ALA A 144 16.46 2.35 0.31
N VAL A 145 15.70 2.76 1.33
CA VAL A 145 14.23 2.73 1.34
C VAL A 145 13.64 3.64 0.24
N LEU A 146 14.10 4.89 0.15
CA LEU A 146 13.61 5.85 -0.85
C LEU A 146 13.96 5.40 -2.27
N GLU A 147 15.20 4.97 -2.49
CA GLU A 147 15.66 4.48 -3.79
C GLU A 147 14.84 3.28 -4.27
N LEU A 148 14.65 2.25 -3.42
CA LEU A 148 13.88 1.08 -3.80
C LEU A 148 12.40 1.41 -3.99
N LEU A 149 11.82 2.24 -3.13
CA LEU A 149 10.40 2.63 -3.22
C LEU A 149 10.08 3.29 -4.55
N PHE A 150 10.94 4.21 -5.00
CA PHE A 150 10.76 4.90 -6.28
C PHE A 150 11.14 4.03 -7.47
N ALA A 151 12.26 3.32 -7.40
CA ALA A 151 12.79 2.55 -8.53
C ALA A 151 11.96 1.33 -8.92
N SER A 152 11.20 0.79 -7.99
CA SER A 152 10.40 -0.42 -8.19
C SER A 152 8.89 -0.17 -8.23
N GLY A 153 8.44 0.99 -7.77
CA GLY A 153 7.04 1.30 -7.62
C GLY A 153 6.27 0.33 -6.71
N VAL A 154 6.95 -0.39 -5.82
CA VAL A 154 6.31 -1.33 -4.88
C VAL A 154 5.36 -0.60 -3.92
N ARG A 155 4.37 -1.33 -3.40
CA ARG A 155 3.53 -0.81 -2.30
C ARG A 155 4.37 -0.72 -1.02
N VAL A 156 4.07 0.25 -0.17
CA VAL A 156 4.79 0.42 1.11
C VAL A 156 4.73 -0.85 1.97
N SER A 157 3.61 -1.57 1.96
CA SER A 157 3.48 -2.85 2.66
C SER A 157 4.39 -3.93 2.07
N GLU A 158 4.50 -3.99 0.74
CA GLU A 158 5.39 -4.91 0.03
C GLU A 158 6.86 -4.61 0.37
N LEU A 159 7.27 -3.34 0.32
CA LEU A 159 8.62 -2.91 0.71
C LEU A 159 8.98 -3.36 2.13
N CYS A 160 8.07 -3.18 3.08
CA CYS A 160 8.30 -3.57 4.48
C CYS A 160 8.34 -5.09 4.70
N THR A 161 7.94 -5.90 3.72
CA THR A 161 7.94 -7.37 3.80
C THR A 161 9.02 -8.03 2.97
N ILE A 162 9.88 -7.25 2.29
CA ILE A 162 11.06 -7.79 1.60
C ILE A 162 11.97 -8.42 2.64
N THR A 163 12.40 -9.66 2.38
CA THR A 163 13.33 -10.43 3.21
C THR A 163 14.70 -10.50 2.55
N CYS A 164 15.71 -10.91 3.27
CA CYS A 164 17.07 -11.00 2.74
C CYS A 164 17.20 -12.05 1.63
N ASP A 165 16.40 -13.11 1.68
CA ASP A 165 16.35 -14.19 0.68
C ASP A 165 15.55 -13.82 -0.58
N THR A 166 14.64 -12.85 -0.49
CA THR A 166 13.86 -12.37 -1.65
C THR A 166 14.53 -11.23 -2.43
N LEU A 167 15.69 -10.74 -1.95
CA LEU A 167 16.46 -9.68 -2.61
C LEU A 167 17.85 -10.20 -3.00
N ASP A 168 18.03 -10.48 -4.28
CA ASP A 168 19.33 -10.85 -4.83
C ASP A 168 19.98 -9.64 -5.55
N LEU A 169 20.99 -9.08 -4.90
CA LEU A 169 21.74 -7.92 -5.42
C LEU A 169 22.73 -8.33 -6.54
N HIS A 170 23.08 -9.62 -6.64
CA HIS A 170 23.98 -10.11 -7.70
C HIS A 170 23.21 -10.22 -9.02
N THR A 171 22.06 -10.88 -9.00
CA THR A 171 21.17 -10.98 -10.18
C THR A 171 20.32 -9.71 -10.38
N ARG A 172 20.36 -8.78 -9.43
CA ARG A 172 19.59 -7.52 -9.42
C ARG A 172 18.09 -7.74 -9.45
N VAL A 173 17.61 -8.75 -8.73
CA VAL A 173 16.18 -9.11 -8.71
C VAL A 173 15.65 -9.02 -7.28
N VAL A 174 14.46 -8.46 -7.14
CA VAL A 174 13.67 -8.55 -5.92
C VAL A 174 12.37 -9.28 -6.20
N LEU A 175 12.08 -10.32 -5.41
CA LEU A 175 10.83 -11.04 -5.42
C LEU A 175 9.84 -10.35 -4.48
N ILE A 176 8.75 -9.86 -5.03
CA ILE A 176 7.70 -9.17 -4.27
C ILE A 176 6.50 -10.09 -4.10
N ARG A 177 6.13 -10.32 -2.84
CA ARG A 177 4.91 -11.05 -2.47
C ARG A 177 3.75 -10.08 -2.28
N GLY A 178 2.75 -10.18 -3.16
CA GLY A 178 1.57 -9.35 -3.15
C GLY A 178 0.37 -9.98 -2.44
N LYS A 179 -0.76 -9.27 -2.44
CA LYS A 179 -2.02 -9.76 -1.87
C LYS A 179 -2.50 -11.03 -2.61
N GLY A 180 -2.95 -12.05 -1.86
CA GLY A 180 -3.45 -13.31 -2.42
C GLY A 180 -2.34 -14.25 -2.89
N ASN A 181 -1.17 -14.20 -2.27
CA ASN A 181 0.00 -15.04 -2.57
C ASN A 181 0.50 -14.94 -4.02
N ARG A 182 0.28 -13.79 -4.65
CA ARG A 182 0.80 -13.50 -6.00
C ARG A 182 2.22 -12.98 -5.85
N GLU A 183 3.15 -13.61 -6.54
CA GLU A 183 4.54 -13.20 -6.58
C GLU A 183 4.86 -12.51 -7.91
N ARG A 184 5.75 -11.53 -7.88
CA ARG A 184 6.35 -10.93 -9.07
C ARG A 184 7.80 -10.59 -8.83
N GLN A 185 8.59 -10.71 -9.86
CA GLN A 185 9.99 -10.31 -9.86
C GLN A 185 10.11 -8.88 -10.42
N ILE A 186 10.95 -8.06 -9.79
CA ILE A 186 11.29 -6.73 -10.27
C ILE A 186 12.80 -6.66 -10.48
N TYR A 187 13.19 -6.25 -11.67
CA TYR A 187 14.58 -6.03 -12.02
C TYR A 187 15.05 -4.64 -11.60
N LEU A 188 16.15 -4.57 -10.84
CA LEU A 188 16.75 -3.34 -10.34
C LEU A 188 17.76 -2.78 -11.35
N ALA A 189 17.28 -2.02 -12.31
CA ALA A 189 18.07 -1.54 -13.44
C ALA A 189 19.02 -0.37 -13.11
N SER A 190 18.70 0.42 -12.06
CA SER A 190 19.46 1.64 -11.73
C SER A 190 20.71 1.34 -10.91
N PRO A 191 21.91 1.77 -11.36
CA PRO A 191 23.14 1.63 -10.58
C PRO A 191 23.07 2.34 -9.21
N GLN A 192 22.38 3.48 -9.12
CA GLN A 192 22.22 4.24 -7.87
C GLN A 192 21.44 3.43 -6.83
N VAL A 193 20.34 2.78 -7.26
CA VAL A 193 19.54 1.92 -6.42
C VAL A 193 20.38 0.73 -5.90
N LEU A 194 21.13 0.08 -6.80
CA LEU A 194 22.00 -1.03 -6.42
C LEU A 194 23.07 -0.60 -5.43
N ALA A 195 23.72 0.55 -5.65
CA ALA A 195 24.72 1.08 -4.73
C ALA A 195 24.13 1.38 -3.35
N ALA A 196 22.94 1.98 -3.28
CA ALA A 196 22.25 2.26 -2.02
C ALA A 196 21.89 0.98 -1.27
N LEU A 197 21.31 -0.01 -1.97
CA LEU A 197 20.93 -1.29 -1.38
C LEU A 197 22.15 -2.10 -0.94
N THR A 198 23.23 -2.12 -1.74
CA THR A 198 24.49 -2.81 -1.40
C THR A 198 25.13 -2.19 -0.17
N THR A 199 25.14 -0.85 -0.08
CA THR A 199 25.69 -0.15 1.09
C THR A 199 24.88 -0.49 2.34
N TYR A 200 23.56 -0.44 2.27
CA TYR A 200 22.71 -0.83 3.39
C TYR A 200 22.82 -2.31 3.73
N SER A 201 22.96 -3.20 2.75
CA SER A 201 23.13 -4.65 2.97
C SER A 201 24.37 -4.95 3.82
N LYS A 202 25.47 -4.20 3.64
CA LYS A 202 26.66 -4.33 4.49
C LYS A 202 26.36 -3.96 5.95
N ASP A 203 25.69 -2.83 6.17
CA ASP A 203 25.28 -2.40 7.52
C ASP A 203 24.28 -3.40 8.15
N ARG A 204 23.39 -3.97 7.32
CA ARG A 204 22.39 -4.97 7.74
C ARG A 204 23.04 -6.28 8.19
N LYS A 205 24.06 -6.76 7.48
CA LYS A 205 24.81 -7.97 7.84
C LYS A 205 25.61 -7.81 9.13
N GLN A 206 26.03 -6.59 9.46
CA GLN A 206 26.71 -6.27 10.70
C GLN A 206 25.74 -6.09 11.89
N SER A 207 24.43 -6.09 11.63
CA SER A 207 23.44 -6.09 12.71
C SER A 207 23.25 -7.51 13.22
N GLU A 208 23.24 -7.71 14.54
CA GLU A 208 23.01 -9.01 15.19
C GLU A 208 21.52 -9.43 15.15
N SER A 209 20.69 -8.80 14.32
CA SER A 209 19.26 -9.08 14.24
C SER A 209 19.02 -10.38 13.44
N GLU A 210 18.30 -11.30 14.03
CA GLU A 210 17.82 -12.55 13.42
C GLU A 210 16.57 -12.35 12.55
N GLU A 211 16.02 -11.13 12.51
CA GLU A 211 14.84 -10.82 11.69
C GLU A 211 15.09 -11.11 10.20
N PRO A 212 14.21 -11.84 9.51
CA PRO A 212 14.40 -12.18 8.11
C PRO A 212 14.24 -10.97 7.17
N PHE A 213 13.64 -9.88 7.66
CA PHE A 213 13.33 -8.71 6.86
C PHE A 213 14.58 -7.93 6.48
N PHE A 214 14.63 -7.48 5.23
CA PHE A 214 15.74 -6.69 4.72
C PHE A 214 15.81 -5.32 5.39
N PHE A 215 14.69 -4.58 5.48
CA PHE A 215 14.65 -3.27 6.10
C PHE A 215 14.26 -3.35 7.58
N LEU A 216 15.15 -2.88 8.44
CA LEU A 216 14.96 -2.85 9.88
C LEU A 216 14.75 -1.42 10.42
N ASN A 217 14.02 -1.32 11.52
CA ASN A 217 13.95 -0.10 12.31
C ASN A 217 15.21 0.05 13.20
N ARG A 218 15.25 1.10 14.05
CA ARG A 218 16.37 1.35 14.95
C ARG A 218 16.59 0.24 15.98
N ASP A 219 15.52 -0.47 16.33
CA ASP A 219 15.52 -1.52 17.35
C ASP A 219 15.80 -2.91 16.77
N GLY A 220 16.26 -3.00 15.52
CA GLY A 220 16.57 -4.25 14.84
C GLY A 220 15.35 -5.07 14.40
N ARG A 221 14.13 -4.52 14.48
CA ARG A 221 12.88 -5.17 14.07
C ARG A 221 12.44 -4.69 12.68
N ARG A 222 11.50 -5.41 12.09
CA ARG A 222 10.94 -5.05 10.78
C ARG A 222 10.54 -3.58 10.69
N LEU A 223 10.92 -2.90 9.62
CA LEU A 223 10.51 -1.52 9.34
C LEU A 223 8.99 -1.47 9.10
N SER A 224 8.30 -0.56 9.78
CA SER A 224 6.86 -0.38 9.63
C SER A 224 6.51 0.56 8.48
N GLU A 225 5.31 0.40 7.90
CA GLU A 225 4.78 1.34 6.89
C GLU A 225 4.74 2.79 7.42
N GLN A 226 4.46 2.95 8.72
CA GLN A 226 4.46 4.27 9.35
C GLN A 226 5.87 4.87 9.42
N SER A 227 6.89 4.03 9.65
CA SER A 227 8.28 4.49 9.60
C SER A 227 8.68 4.96 8.21
N VAL A 228 8.25 4.25 7.15
CA VAL A 228 8.49 4.70 5.76
C VAL A 228 7.82 6.05 5.49
N ARG A 229 6.59 6.28 5.97
CA ARG A 229 5.94 7.60 5.85
C ARG A 229 6.71 8.70 6.60
N ARG A 230 7.25 8.37 7.80
CA ARG A 230 8.10 9.32 8.56
C ARG A 230 9.42 9.62 7.83
N ILE A 231 10.03 8.64 7.16
CA ILE A 231 11.22 8.83 6.33
C ILE A 231 10.91 9.84 5.21
N ILE A 232 9.85 9.62 4.45
CA ILE A 232 9.44 10.54 3.37
C ILE A 232 9.21 11.94 3.91
N ASN A 233 8.41 12.08 4.98
CA ASN A 233 8.12 13.39 5.58
C ASN A 233 9.41 14.08 6.08
N ARG A 234 10.32 13.34 6.72
CA ARG A 234 11.60 13.88 7.20
C ARG A 234 12.40 14.50 6.06
N TYR A 235 12.60 13.76 4.97
CA TYR A 235 13.44 14.25 3.87
C TYR A 235 12.73 15.29 2.99
N SER A 236 11.40 15.25 2.90
CA SER A 236 10.63 16.34 2.28
C SER A 236 10.77 17.64 3.07
N SER A 237 10.73 17.58 4.41
CA SER A 237 10.95 18.75 5.26
C SER A 237 12.39 19.28 5.17
N LEU A 238 13.39 18.40 5.17
CA LEU A 238 14.80 18.78 5.00
C LEU A 238 15.08 19.40 3.62
N ALA A 239 14.33 18.98 2.60
CA ALA A 239 14.38 19.54 1.26
C ALA A 239 13.54 20.82 1.09
N GLU A 240 12.99 21.34 2.19
CA GLU A 240 12.11 22.54 2.21
C GLU A 240 10.89 22.42 1.28
N GLN A 241 10.38 21.20 1.11
CA GLN A 241 9.20 20.95 0.29
C GLN A 241 7.95 20.97 1.17
N SER A 242 7.06 21.93 0.97
CA SER A 242 5.83 22.12 1.76
C SER A 242 4.71 21.12 1.44
N GLY A 243 4.88 20.28 0.42
CA GLY A 243 3.90 19.28 0.00
C GLY A 243 3.77 18.10 0.96
N HIS A 244 2.58 17.51 1.01
CA HIS A 244 2.38 16.22 1.70
C HIS A 244 2.66 15.07 0.74
N TYR A 245 3.80 14.40 0.90
CA TYR A 245 4.24 13.31 0.04
C TYR A 245 4.00 11.95 0.71
N THR A 246 3.52 10.98 -0.07
CA THR A 246 3.16 9.66 0.44
C THR A 246 3.82 8.55 -0.39
N PRO A 247 4.00 7.33 0.17
CA PRO A 247 4.50 6.19 -0.61
C PRO A 247 3.68 5.91 -1.88
N HIS A 248 2.37 6.17 -1.84
CA HIS A 248 1.51 6.03 -3.03
C HIS A 248 1.85 7.05 -4.11
N MET A 249 2.21 8.28 -3.74
CA MET A 249 2.65 9.28 -4.72
C MET A 249 3.99 8.90 -5.36
N PHE A 250 4.94 8.33 -4.60
CA PHE A 250 6.17 7.77 -5.16
C PHE A 250 5.88 6.70 -6.21
N ARG A 251 4.98 5.76 -5.88
CA ARG A 251 4.55 4.72 -6.82
C ARG A 251 3.83 5.30 -8.05
N HIS A 252 2.96 6.29 -7.88
CA HIS A 252 2.28 6.95 -8.99
C HIS A 252 3.25 7.69 -9.89
N SER A 253 4.22 8.41 -9.31
CA SER A 253 5.26 9.11 -10.06
C SER A 253 6.10 8.13 -10.88
N PHE A 254 6.53 7.00 -10.27
CA PHE A 254 7.22 5.93 -10.99
C PHE A 254 6.38 5.43 -12.17
N ALA A 255 5.11 5.11 -11.93
CA ALA A 255 4.21 4.60 -12.96
C ALA A 255 4.01 5.59 -14.11
N THR A 256 3.76 6.86 -13.79
CA THR A 256 3.53 7.92 -14.79
C THR A 256 4.79 8.17 -15.61
N TYR A 257 5.95 8.32 -14.95
CA TYR A 257 7.20 8.58 -15.67
C TYR A 257 7.66 7.39 -16.51
N LEU A 258 7.41 6.17 -16.05
CA LEU A 258 7.68 4.99 -16.84
C LEU A 258 6.76 4.92 -18.07
N TRP A 259 5.45 5.19 -17.88
CA TRP A 259 4.49 5.24 -18.96
C TRP A 259 4.82 6.34 -20.00
N ASP A 260 5.18 7.54 -19.55
CA ASP A 260 5.59 8.66 -20.43
C ASP A 260 6.79 8.26 -21.30
N GLN A 261 7.64 7.34 -20.84
CA GLN A 261 8.81 6.87 -21.58
C GLN A 261 8.54 5.67 -22.50
N CYS A 262 7.62 4.76 -22.12
CA CYS A 262 7.37 3.55 -22.91
C CYS A 262 6.12 3.62 -23.77
N GLY A 263 5.12 4.43 -23.39
CA GLY A 263 3.84 4.56 -24.12
C GLY A 263 2.91 3.34 -23.97
N ASP A 264 3.29 2.33 -23.18
CA ASP A 264 2.49 1.11 -23.00
C ASP A 264 2.01 0.97 -21.55
N VAL A 265 0.71 1.22 -21.37
CA VAL A 265 0.05 1.12 -20.06
C VAL A 265 -0.02 -0.32 -19.54
N TYR A 266 -0.01 -1.31 -20.44
CA TYR A 266 -0.05 -2.73 -20.03
C TYR A 266 1.27 -3.16 -19.42
N GLU A 267 2.41 -2.75 -19.99
CA GLU A 267 3.74 -3.02 -19.43
C GLU A 267 3.89 -2.41 -18.04
N VAL A 268 3.50 -1.15 -17.87
CA VAL A 268 3.53 -0.47 -16.56
C VAL A 268 2.63 -1.18 -15.55
N LYS A 269 1.45 -1.64 -15.96
CA LYS A 269 0.51 -2.35 -15.11
C LYS A 269 1.06 -3.70 -14.64
N GLU A 270 1.74 -4.44 -15.50
CA GLU A 270 2.40 -5.70 -15.16
C GLU A 270 3.53 -5.49 -14.14
N ILE A 271 4.41 -4.51 -14.38
CA ILE A 271 5.50 -4.16 -13.47
C ILE A 271 4.96 -3.81 -12.08
N LEU A 272 3.87 -3.06 -12.02
CA LEU A 272 3.23 -2.67 -10.76
C LEU A 272 2.45 -3.81 -10.09
N GLY A 273 2.11 -4.88 -10.79
CA GLY A 273 1.29 -5.97 -10.27
C GLY A 273 -0.14 -5.52 -9.94
N HIS A 274 -0.81 -4.81 -10.87
CA HIS A 274 -2.20 -4.40 -10.70
C HIS A 274 -3.15 -5.54 -11.03
N SER A 275 -3.93 -5.98 -10.05
CA SER A 275 -4.71 -7.23 -10.02
C SER A 275 -6.00 -7.27 -10.86
N SER A 276 -6.26 -6.34 -11.75
CA SER A 276 -7.53 -6.33 -12.50
C SER A 276 -7.39 -6.51 -14.00
N ILE A 277 -6.92 -7.69 -14.43
CA ILE A 277 -7.25 -8.27 -15.73
C ILE A 277 -7.20 -9.82 -15.61
N LYS A 278 -8.31 -10.48 -15.85
CA LYS A 278 -8.56 -11.92 -15.70
C LYS A 278 -7.87 -12.86 -16.70
N THR A 279 -6.85 -12.46 -17.43
CA THR A 279 -6.38 -13.23 -18.59
C THR A 279 -4.86 -13.42 -18.72
N THR A 280 -4.04 -13.25 -17.67
CA THR A 280 -2.58 -13.16 -17.87
C THR A 280 -1.74 -14.33 -17.34
N GLU A 281 -2.31 -15.47 -17.01
CA GLU A 281 -1.53 -16.63 -16.53
C GLU A 281 -0.58 -17.26 -17.57
N ARG A 282 -0.74 -16.96 -18.86
CA ARG A 282 0.08 -17.52 -19.96
C ARG A 282 1.35 -16.74 -20.34
N TYR A 283 1.55 -15.52 -19.80
CA TYR A 283 2.63 -14.63 -20.26
C TYR A 283 3.71 -14.33 -19.21
N VAL A 284 3.70 -14.98 -18.06
CA VAL A 284 4.59 -14.66 -16.93
C VAL A 284 6.07 -14.77 -17.30
N HIS A 285 6.47 -15.72 -18.12
CA HIS A 285 7.87 -15.88 -18.54
C HIS A 285 8.32 -14.90 -19.63
N ALA A 286 7.42 -14.50 -20.53
CA ALA A 286 7.73 -13.52 -21.58
C ALA A 286 7.75 -12.09 -21.03
N SER A 287 7.03 -11.81 -19.94
CA SER A 287 6.92 -10.48 -19.32
C SER A 287 8.20 -10.04 -18.61
N PHE A 288 8.96 -10.95 -17.99
CA PHE A 288 10.15 -10.58 -17.21
C PHE A 288 11.30 -10.04 -18.09
N GLU A 289 11.60 -10.66 -19.21
CA GLU A 289 12.63 -10.18 -20.14
C GLU A 289 12.24 -8.84 -20.79
N ARG A 290 10.95 -8.65 -21.03
CA ARG A 290 10.40 -7.37 -21.52
C ARG A 290 10.51 -6.28 -20.46
N GLN A 291 10.15 -6.60 -19.21
CA GLN A 291 10.30 -5.72 -18.05
C GLN A 291 11.77 -5.31 -17.85
N LYS A 292 12.69 -6.26 -17.90
CA LYS A 292 14.13 -6.02 -17.77
C LYS A 292 14.64 -5.06 -18.84
N ARG A 293 14.28 -5.28 -20.12
CA ARG A 293 14.62 -4.38 -21.22
C ARG A 293 14.07 -2.98 -21.02
N LEU A 294 12.79 -2.87 -20.66
CA LEU A 294 12.13 -1.58 -20.42
C LEU A 294 12.80 -0.81 -19.28
N LEU A 295 12.97 -1.45 -18.13
CA LEU A 295 13.61 -0.80 -16.98
C LEU A 295 15.08 -0.45 -17.23
N SER A 296 15.81 -1.29 -17.96
CA SER A 296 17.20 -0.98 -18.34
C SER A 296 17.29 0.21 -19.28
N ALA A 297 16.35 0.38 -20.22
CA ALA A 297 16.36 1.45 -21.20
C ALA A 297 15.74 2.75 -20.66
N LYS A 298 14.59 2.68 -19.99
CA LYS A 298 13.68 3.80 -19.73
C LYS A 298 13.32 3.98 -18.24
N HIS A 299 14.21 3.55 -17.31
CA HIS A 299 13.93 3.67 -15.88
C HIS A 299 13.82 5.14 -15.45
N PRO A 300 12.73 5.56 -14.76
CA PRO A 300 12.49 6.96 -14.40
C PRO A 300 13.61 7.58 -13.54
N ARG A 301 14.32 6.77 -12.74
CA ARG A 301 15.44 7.21 -11.91
C ARG A 301 16.59 7.86 -12.73
N LYS A 302 16.71 7.53 -14.02
CA LYS A 302 17.71 8.12 -14.92
C LYS A 302 17.48 9.61 -15.20
N PHE A 303 16.25 10.09 -15.01
CA PHE A 303 15.87 11.48 -15.27
C PHE A 303 15.98 12.39 -14.04
N LEU A 304 16.22 11.81 -12.87
CA LEU A 304 16.45 12.57 -11.65
C LEU A 304 17.93 12.94 -11.55
N LYS A 305 18.22 14.23 -11.69
CA LYS A 305 19.53 14.81 -11.39
C LYS A 305 19.62 15.03 -9.89
N ILE A 306 20.50 14.29 -9.23
CA ILE A 306 20.79 14.38 -7.79
C ILE A 306 22.25 14.75 -7.64
#